data_b491d6180e046958d17f0ea300f9fbb3
#
_entry.id   b491d6180e046958d17f0ea300f9fbb3
#
_cell.length_a   1.000
_cell.length_b   1.000
_cell.length_c   1.000
_cell.angle_alpha   90.00
_cell.angle_beta   90.00
_cell.angle_gamma   90.00
#
_symmetry.space_group_name_H-M   'P 1'
#
loop_
_entity.id
_entity.type
_entity.pdbx_description
1 polymer ?
#
loop_
_entity_poly.entity_id
_entity_poly.type
_entity_poly.pdbx_seq_one_letter_code
_entity_poly.pdbx_strand_id
1 'polypeptide(L)'
;MNVFLVDLTHGGVKISSELSKSKRFEKVFAYDLYNTLKEEDETVLKIYDVEVLKSLAIFKNELKSNSMNLLKSESSQEDMEKDLIINPIHSPLNIKEIIDQISHEINVNCEDLSQLYEIINHHKATKLVLEDWKEEAEKQNVKTIELTGVKGKTSTAFLLKEIFIEDQKDILLLSSLGARLFKNNKSVPHSNEKNDRDLEKTKKVHELILQKNISITPANIINTIQLAKKIANPKCSYFPKCGANKNLKEEDEAIEEYNNNPYKNLNYDIAIFENSLGICGLGDIGILTNLIENYPIAKGTSNAREAKRQVFDSPLIIIENETLNQHYKEESEKYSDKTISFSLNENNNKDEVDDNKVRSNVFCKNIEYDIDQTKIDIVYQNLKTINQKAISGEFSLNCFAPGPHHVLNILTAVSTALALEIDEETIAKGISNFNGIDGRTQVKTIENSRIIEEINPGINTKAIESSINMIKDIDNYYIIIGGKYGVTCEEIDEDKLSNYLNEYLSENPNTNLILTDELGNSLKDKLSLLNENEYEIKFIEDYEEAKELAIKENKNILFIYRSNYSQVSKR
;
A
#
# COMPACT_ATOMS: atom_id res chain seq x y z
N MET A 1 -29.79 6.79 12.66
CA MET A 1 -28.38 6.47 12.95
C MET A 1 -27.50 7.67 12.66
N ASN A 2 -26.67 8.10 13.61
CA ASN A 2 -25.72 9.20 13.46
C ASN A 2 -24.29 8.68 13.30
N VAL A 3 -23.42 9.52 12.72
CA VAL A 3 -21.98 9.22 12.56
C VAL A 3 -21.15 10.29 13.25
N PHE A 4 -20.17 9.86 14.05
CA PHE A 4 -19.18 10.70 14.69
C PHE A 4 -17.79 10.32 14.18
N LEU A 5 -17.25 11.08 13.23
CA LEU A 5 -15.94 10.81 12.62
C LEU A 5 -14.87 11.64 13.31
N VAL A 6 -13.77 11.00 13.70
CA VAL A 6 -12.56 11.63 14.25
C VAL A 6 -11.51 11.75 13.17
N ASP A 7 -10.78 12.86 13.15
CA ASP A 7 -9.71 13.20 12.23
C ASP A 7 -10.13 13.47 10.78
N LEU A 8 -10.06 14.73 10.41
CA LEU A 8 -10.31 15.20 9.05
C LEU A 8 -9.05 15.21 8.15
N THR A 9 -7.85 15.05 8.73
CA THR A 9 -6.58 15.23 8.01
C THR A 9 -6.27 14.07 7.05
N HIS A 10 -6.50 12.82 7.48
CA HIS A 10 -6.08 11.61 6.75
C HIS A 10 -7.21 10.97 5.94
N GLY A 11 -7.97 11.82 5.24
CA GLY A 11 -9.06 11.38 4.37
C GLY A 11 -10.44 11.42 5.02
N GLY A 12 -10.55 11.89 6.27
CA GLY A 12 -11.83 12.02 6.97
C GLY A 12 -12.81 12.95 6.27
N VAL A 13 -12.34 14.03 5.63
CA VAL A 13 -13.16 14.92 4.78
C VAL A 13 -13.87 14.13 3.69
N LYS A 14 -13.15 13.25 3.00
CA LYS A 14 -13.71 12.43 1.93
C LYS A 14 -14.71 11.41 2.46
N ILE A 15 -14.34 10.68 3.52
CA ILE A 15 -15.19 9.65 4.11
C ILE A 15 -16.49 10.27 4.64
N SER A 16 -16.42 11.34 5.44
CA SER A 16 -17.61 11.99 6.02
C SER A 16 -18.54 12.56 4.95
N SER A 17 -17.97 13.17 3.90
CA SER A 17 -18.77 13.69 2.77
C SER A 17 -19.51 12.57 2.01
N GLU A 18 -18.86 11.42 1.79
CA GLU A 18 -19.51 10.30 1.09
C GLU A 18 -20.54 9.59 1.98
N LEU A 19 -20.28 9.47 3.30
CA LEU A 19 -21.27 8.94 4.24
C LEU A 19 -22.52 9.82 4.28
N SER A 20 -22.36 11.14 4.31
CA SER A 20 -23.50 12.06 4.27
C SER A 20 -24.28 11.99 2.95
N LYS A 21 -23.59 11.88 1.79
CA LYS A 21 -24.21 11.70 0.48
C LYS A 21 -25.07 10.43 0.40
N SER A 22 -24.69 9.38 1.09
CA SER A 22 -25.40 8.09 1.03
C SER A 22 -26.83 8.17 1.57
N LYS A 23 -27.15 9.21 2.34
CA LYS A 23 -28.45 9.40 3.04
C LYS A 23 -28.88 8.23 3.92
N ARG A 24 -27.93 7.33 4.25
CA ARG A 24 -28.15 6.22 5.19
C ARG A 24 -28.11 6.71 6.64
N PHE A 25 -27.49 7.87 6.87
CA PHE A 25 -27.27 8.46 8.17
C PHE A 25 -28.06 9.74 8.32
N GLU A 26 -28.62 9.95 9.50
CA GLU A 26 -29.43 11.14 9.83
C GLU A 26 -28.55 12.37 9.94
N LYS A 27 -27.41 12.24 10.63
CA LYS A 27 -26.41 13.29 10.77
C LYS A 27 -24.99 12.73 10.72
N VAL A 28 -24.08 13.50 10.18
CA VAL A 28 -22.63 13.21 10.16
C VAL A 28 -21.91 14.36 10.85
N PHE A 29 -21.28 14.04 11.97
CA PHE A 29 -20.42 14.93 12.75
C PHE A 29 -18.96 14.57 12.46
N ALA A 30 -18.09 15.56 12.23
CA ALA A 30 -16.70 15.34 11.94
C ALA A 30 -15.80 16.22 12.83
N TYR A 31 -14.97 15.61 13.66
CA TYR A 31 -14.08 16.30 14.58
C TYR A 31 -12.70 16.51 13.94
N ASP A 32 -12.27 17.79 13.82
CA ASP A 32 -10.94 18.16 13.37
C ASP A 32 -9.91 17.99 14.50
N LEU A 33 -9.43 16.77 14.68
CA LEU A 33 -8.52 16.38 15.77
C LEU A 33 -7.22 17.19 15.80
N TYR A 34 -6.67 17.52 14.62
CA TYR A 34 -5.37 18.18 14.51
C TYR A 34 -5.46 19.67 14.19
N ASN A 35 -6.67 20.19 14.07
CA ASN A 35 -6.95 21.59 13.73
C ASN A 35 -6.26 22.03 12.42
N THR A 36 -6.31 21.18 11.40
CA THR A 36 -5.65 21.33 10.10
C THR A 36 -6.61 21.51 8.95
N LEU A 37 -7.92 21.60 9.22
CA LEU A 37 -8.94 21.76 8.20
C LEU A 37 -8.76 23.06 7.43
N LYS A 38 -8.71 22.95 6.10
CA LYS A 38 -8.60 24.09 5.19
C LYS A 38 -9.98 24.66 4.86
N GLU A 39 -10.05 25.95 4.49
CA GLU A 39 -11.32 26.59 4.09
C GLU A 39 -12.01 25.88 2.91
N GLU A 40 -11.22 25.34 1.97
CA GLU A 40 -11.74 24.57 0.83
C GLU A 40 -12.46 23.31 1.30
N ASP A 41 -11.85 22.58 2.24
CA ASP A 41 -12.40 21.34 2.80
C ASP A 41 -13.62 21.64 3.68
N GLU A 42 -13.60 22.73 4.47
CA GLU A 42 -14.77 23.18 5.25
C GLU A 42 -15.96 23.53 4.34
N THR A 43 -15.68 24.12 3.18
CA THR A 43 -16.72 24.40 2.17
C THR A 43 -17.32 23.10 1.61
N VAL A 44 -16.49 22.09 1.31
CA VAL A 44 -16.93 20.77 0.86
C VAL A 44 -17.83 20.11 1.90
N LEU A 45 -17.41 20.10 3.17
CA LEU A 45 -18.18 19.52 4.26
C LEU A 45 -19.56 20.18 4.44
N LYS A 46 -19.63 21.52 4.33
CA LYS A 46 -20.90 22.27 4.37
C LYS A 46 -21.84 21.93 3.20
N ILE A 47 -21.31 21.77 1.98
CA ILE A 47 -22.12 21.38 0.81
C ILE A 47 -22.82 20.03 1.04
N TYR A 48 -22.16 19.12 1.75
CA TYR A 48 -22.68 17.79 2.04
C TYR A 48 -23.32 17.66 3.44
N ASP A 49 -23.65 18.78 4.09
CA ASP A 49 -24.32 18.81 5.39
C ASP A 49 -23.60 18.04 6.50
N VAL A 50 -22.25 18.10 6.50
CA VAL A 50 -21.41 17.54 7.56
C VAL A 50 -21.13 18.62 8.61
N GLU A 51 -21.46 18.34 9.86
CA GLU A 51 -21.25 19.26 10.97
C GLU A 51 -19.82 19.13 11.51
N VAL A 52 -19.03 20.22 11.41
CA VAL A 52 -17.62 20.23 11.83
C VAL A 52 -17.50 20.62 13.31
N LEU A 53 -16.91 19.73 14.11
CA LEU A 53 -16.68 19.93 15.53
C LEU A 53 -15.22 20.40 15.74
N LYS A 54 -15.04 21.63 16.22
CA LYS A 54 -13.71 22.31 16.27
C LYS A 54 -12.92 22.06 17.56
N SER A 55 -13.46 21.29 18.51
CA SER A 55 -12.74 20.93 19.73
C SER A 55 -13.22 19.63 20.35
N LEU A 56 -12.35 18.98 21.13
CA LEU A 56 -12.68 17.77 21.88
C LEU A 56 -13.85 17.98 22.84
N ALA A 57 -13.97 19.18 23.44
CA ALA A 57 -15.07 19.51 24.36
C ALA A 57 -16.41 19.54 23.61
N ILE A 58 -16.45 20.12 22.40
CA ILE A 58 -17.66 20.13 21.56
C ILE A 58 -17.99 18.69 21.13
N PHE A 59 -16.99 17.90 20.69
CA PHE A 59 -17.18 16.50 20.32
C PHE A 59 -17.77 15.67 21.48
N LYS A 60 -17.25 15.81 22.70
CA LYS A 60 -17.79 15.13 23.90
C LYS A 60 -19.23 15.58 24.21
N ASN A 61 -19.52 16.88 24.09
CA ASN A 61 -20.85 17.42 24.36
C ASN A 61 -21.88 16.92 23.36
N GLU A 62 -21.53 16.86 22.07
CA GLU A 62 -22.43 16.30 21.04
C GLU A 62 -22.65 14.80 21.26
N LEU A 63 -21.59 14.04 21.56
CA LEU A 63 -21.71 12.62 21.87
C LEU A 63 -22.58 12.38 23.11
N LYS A 64 -22.42 13.20 24.16
CA LYS A 64 -23.24 13.17 25.36
C LYS A 64 -24.71 13.49 25.08
N SER A 65 -24.98 14.55 24.32
CA SER A 65 -26.34 14.95 23.92
C SER A 65 -27.03 13.84 23.13
N ASN A 66 -26.32 13.26 22.17
CA ASN A 66 -26.78 12.14 21.37
C ASN A 66 -27.09 10.90 22.23
N SER A 67 -26.21 10.54 23.15
CA SER A 67 -26.40 9.43 24.09
C SER A 67 -27.66 9.60 24.93
N MET A 68 -27.91 10.82 25.44
CA MET A 68 -29.12 11.12 26.22
C MET A 68 -30.39 11.03 25.41
N ASN A 69 -30.35 11.33 24.09
CA ASN A 69 -31.49 11.20 23.20
C ASN A 69 -31.78 9.73 22.90
N LEU A 70 -30.75 8.92 22.61
CA LEU A 70 -30.88 7.48 22.37
C LEU A 70 -31.45 6.75 23.58
N LEU A 71 -30.99 7.07 24.79
CA LEU A 71 -31.48 6.48 26.02
C LEU A 71 -32.95 6.84 26.37
N LYS A 72 -33.48 7.92 25.81
CA LYS A 72 -34.89 8.33 25.98
C LYS A 72 -35.82 7.73 24.94
N SER A 73 -35.32 7.18 23.86
CA SER A 73 -36.13 6.52 22.84
C SER A 73 -36.69 5.20 23.40
N GLU A 74 -38.01 5.03 23.41
CA GLU A 74 -38.72 3.87 23.98
C GLU A 74 -38.63 2.59 23.11
N SER A 75 -37.78 2.55 22.08
CA SER A 75 -37.59 1.37 21.24
C SER A 75 -36.84 0.27 22.01
N SER A 76 -37.28 -0.98 21.89
CA SER A 76 -36.61 -2.14 22.48
C SER A 76 -35.15 -2.18 22.02
N GLN A 77 -34.21 -2.33 22.95
CA GLN A 77 -32.75 -2.29 22.70
C GLN A 77 -32.27 -3.33 21.66
N GLU A 78 -33.05 -4.36 21.38
CA GLU A 78 -32.67 -5.44 20.46
C GLU A 78 -32.82 -5.05 18.97
N ASP A 79 -33.62 -4.01 18.64
CA ASP A 79 -33.91 -3.60 17.25
C ASP A 79 -33.30 -2.24 16.87
N MET A 80 -32.53 -1.58 17.75
CA MET A 80 -31.92 -0.29 17.44
C MET A 80 -30.62 -0.43 16.66
N GLU A 81 -30.59 0.19 15.46
CA GLU A 81 -29.33 0.41 14.74
C GLU A 81 -28.41 1.30 15.57
N LYS A 82 -27.17 0.84 15.77
CA LYS A 82 -26.16 1.55 16.56
C LYS A 82 -25.59 2.73 15.80
N ASP A 83 -25.43 3.85 16.51
CA ASP A 83 -24.69 4.98 15.96
C ASP A 83 -23.21 4.62 15.75
N LEU A 84 -22.55 5.25 14.79
CA LEU A 84 -21.16 4.95 14.45
C LEU A 84 -20.20 5.97 15.04
N ILE A 85 -19.12 5.49 15.68
CA ILE A 85 -17.96 6.30 15.98
C ILE A 85 -16.80 5.82 15.13
N ILE A 86 -16.33 6.68 14.22
CA ILE A 86 -15.23 6.37 13.31
C ILE A 86 -13.95 6.99 13.86
N ASN A 87 -13.07 6.14 14.42
CA ASN A 87 -11.80 6.55 14.98
C ASN A 87 -10.64 5.91 14.21
N PRO A 88 -9.78 6.68 13.52
CA PRO A 88 -8.72 6.10 12.71
C PRO A 88 -7.66 5.40 13.57
N ILE A 89 -6.97 4.42 13.00
CA ILE A 89 -5.93 3.62 13.68
C ILE A 89 -4.80 4.48 14.25
N HIS A 90 -4.49 5.60 13.59
CA HIS A 90 -3.45 6.54 14.02
C HIS A 90 -3.95 7.63 14.99
N SER A 91 -5.20 7.57 15.43
CA SER A 91 -5.74 8.51 16.41
C SER A 91 -5.18 8.24 17.80
N PRO A 92 -4.70 9.27 18.51
CA PRO A 92 -4.31 9.13 19.91
C PRO A 92 -5.52 9.10 20.88
N LEU A 93 -6.76 9.27 20.37
CA LEU A 93 -7.95 9.29 21.21
C LEU A 93 -8.39 7.88 21.61
N ASN A 94 -8.60 7.69 22.89
CA ASN A 94 -9.24 6.49 23.43
C ASN A 94 -10.76 6.73 23.55
N ILE A 95 -11.50 6.28 22.54
CA ILE A 95 -12.96 6.47 22.50
C ILE A 95 -13.66 5.76 23.67
N LYS A 96 -13.15 4.61 24.12
CA LYS A 96 -13.73 3.90 25.27
C LYS A 96 -13.65 4.73 26.54
N GLU A 97 -12.52 5.40 26.80
CA GLU A 97 -12.38 6.31 27.93
C GLU A 97 -13.32 7.52 27.83
N ILE A 98 -13.56 8.03 26.62
CA ILE A 98 -14.51 9.12 26.40
C ILE A 98 -15.94 8.67 26.74
N ILE A 99 -16.34 7.49 26.28
CA ILE A 99 -17.65 6.91 26.58
C ILE A 99 -17.79 6.68 28.10
N ASP A 100 -16.76 6.17 28.75
CA ASP A 100 -16.74 5.96 30.19
C ASP A 100 -16.90 7.27 30.99
N GLN A 101 -16.18 8.33 30.59
CA GLN A 101 -16.35 9.67 31.18
C GLN A 101 -17.79 10.18 31.00
N ILE A 102 -18.38 10.04 29.83
CA ILE A 102 -19.76 10.45 29.56
C ILE A 102 -20.74 9.64 30.41
N SER A 103 -20.54 8.32 30.56
CA SER A 103 -21.40 7.45 31.35
C SER A 103 -21.46 7.91 32.81
N HIS A 104 -20.32 8.26 33.42
CA HIS A 104 -20.24 8.84 34.73
C HIS A 104 -20.97 10.19 34.85
N GLU A 105 -20.82 11.06 33.87
CA GLU A 105 -21.45 12.38 33.85
C GLU A 105 -22.98 12.33 33.74
N ILE A 106 -23.54 11.34 33.03
CA ILE A 106 -25.01 11.17 32.90
C ILE A 106 -25.58 10.12 33.85
N ASN A 107 -24.74 9.55 34.72
CA ASN A 107 -25.12 8.54 35.71
C ASN A 107 -25.80 7.29 35.11
N VAL A 108 -25.20 6.74 34.04
CA VAL A 108 -25.63 5.54 33.32
C VAL A 108 -24.50 4.51 33.36
N ASN A 109 -24.83 3.21 33.28
CA ASN A 109 -23.80 2.17 33.18
C ASN A 109 -23.00 2.30 31.86
N CYS A 110 -21.67 2.19 31.95
CA CYS A 110 -20.78 2.29 30.81
C CYS A 110 -21.05 1.19 29.76
N GLU A 111 -21.41 -0.03 30.17
CA GLU A 111 -21.76 -1.12 29.26
C GLU A 111 -23.00 -0.78 28.42
N ASP A 112 -24.04 -0.25 29.06
CA ASP A 112 -25.28 0.15 28.38
C ASP A 112 -25.03 1.27 27.38
N LEU A 113 -24.20 2.26 27.76
CA LEU A 113 -23.82 3.35 26.86
C LEU A 113 -22.96 2.87 25.71
N SER A 114 -22.04 1.95 25.95
CA SER A 114 -21.17 1.37 24.91
C SER A 114 -21.96 0.57 23.88
N GLN A 115 -23.07 -0.03 24.25
CA GLN A 115 -23.93 -0.80 23.34
C GLN A 115 -24.66 0.08 22.31
N LEU A 116 -24.82 1.39 22.57
CA LEU A 116 -25.44 2.34 21.65
C LEU A 116 -24.54 2.69 20.46
N TYR A 117 -23.25 2.38 20.53
CA TYR A 117 -22.27 2.76 19.54
C TYR A 117 -21.54 1.55 18.96
N GLU A 118 -21.26 1.61 17.65
CA GLU A 118 -20.28 0.78 16.99
C GLU A 118 -19.03 1.61 16.70
N ILE A 119 -17.87 1.16 17.22
CA ILE A 119 -16.58 1.84 17.01
C ILE A 119 -15.86 1.16 15.87
N ILE A 120 -15.66 1.88 14.75
CA ILE A 120 -14.94 1.41 13.58
C ILE A 120 -13.78 2.35 13.23
N ASN A 121 -12.89 1.91 12.35
CA ASN A 121 -11.81 2.77 11.82
C ASN A 121 -12.12 3.30 10.41
N HIS A 122 -11.26 4.15 9.87
CA HIS A 122 -11.38 4.71 8.52
C HIS A 122 -11.41 3.63 7.42
N HIS A 123 -10.76 2.47 7.62
CA HIS A 123 -10.80 1.36 6.65
C HIS A 123 -12.20 0.76 6.56
N LYS A 124 -12.80 0.42 7.71
CA LYS A 124 -14.18 -0.10 7.75
C LYS A 124 -15.19 0.94 7.27
N ALA A 125 -14.99 2.23 7.61
CA ALA A 125 -15.82 3.31 7.11
C ALA A 125 -15.73 3.44 5.57
N THR A 126 -14.56 3.30 4.99
CA THR A 126 -14.37 3.25 3.54
C THR A 126 -15.09 2.07 2.91
N LYS A 127 -15.08 0.90 3.56
CA LYS A 127 -15.86 -0.25 3.11
C LYS A 127 -17.37 0.08 3.05
N LEU A 128 -17.90 0.70 4.10
CA LEU A 128 -19.32 1.13 4.13
C LEU A 128 -19.65 2.09 2.97
N VAL A 129 -18.78 3.06 2.69
CA VAL A 129 -18.95 4.00 1.57
C VAL A 129 -18.94 3.28 0.22
N LEU A 130 -18.21 2.19 0.09
CA LEU A 130 -17.99 1.48 -1.17
C LEU A 130 -18.81 0.18 -1.31
N GLU A 131 -19.80 -0.05 -0.45
CA GLU A 131 -20.67 -1.25 -0.53
C GLU A 131 -21.33 -1.39 -1.90
N ASP A 132 -21.97 -0.32 -2.40
CA ASP A 132 -22.64 -0.34 -3.72
C ASP A 132 -21.63 -0.60 -4.86
N TRP A 133 -20.41 -0.06 -4.74
CA TRP A 133 -19.34 -0.36 -5.70
C TRP A 133 -18.91 -1.83 -5.64
N LYS A 134 -18.77 -2.39 -4.43
CA LYS A 134 -18.37 -3.79 -4.26
C LYS A 134 -19.42 -4.74 -4.84
N GLU A 135 -20.68 -4.49 -4.57
CA GLU A 135 -21.77 -5.27 -5.18
C GLU A 135 -21.73 -5.21 -6.71
N GLU A 136 -21.51 -4.03 -7.27
CA GLU A 136 -21.43 -3.87 -8.72
C GLU A 136 -20.17 -4.53 -9.32
N ALA A 137 -19.03 -4.44 -8.61
CA ALA A 137 -17.79 -5.13 -8.97
C ALA A 137 -17.99 -6.66 -9.02
N GLU A 138 -18.70 -7.23 -8.04
CA GLU A 138 -19.04 -8.65 -8.00
C GLU A 138 -19.95 -9.04 -9.18
N LYS A 139 -21.01 -8.25 -9.47
CA LYS A 139 -21.91 -8.48 -10.61
C LYS A 139 -21.18 -8.46 -11.95
N GLN A 140 -20.18 -7.60 -12.09
CA GLN A 140 -19.37 -7.48 -13.31
C GLN A 140 -18.12 -8.37 -13.27
N ASN A 141 -17.98 -9.25 -12.26
CA ASN A 141 -16.85 -10.16 -12.08
C ASN A 141 -15.48 -9.45 -12.00
N VAL A 142 -15.45 -8.21 -11.50
CA VAL A 142 -14.19 -7.50 -11.22
C VAL A 142 -13.55 -8.11 -9.98
N LYS A 143 -12.31 -8.56 -10.10
CA LYS A 143 -11.55 -9.09 -8.96
C LYS A 143 -10.85 -7.98 -8.23
N THR A 144 -10.99 -7.96 -6.91
CA THR A 144 -10.43 -6.91 -6.05
C THR A 144 -9.33 -7.49 -5.17
N ILE A 145 -8.17 -6.86 -5.19
CA ILE A 145 -7.00 -7.23 -4.39
C ILE A 145 -6.63 -6.04 -3.52
N GLU A 146 -6.57 -6.24 -2.22
CA GLU A 146 -6.02 -5.27 -1.29
C GLU A 146 -4.71 -5.77 -0.72
N LEU A 147 -3.71 -4.89 -0.65
CA LEU A 147 -2.41 -5.27 -0.13
C LEU A 147 -1.88 -4.28 0.90
N THR A 148 -1.32 -4.84 1.96
CA THR A 148 -0.64 -4.11 3.03
C THR A 148 0.67 -4.82 3.40
N GLY A 149 1.46 -4.23 4.29
CA GLY A 149 2.73 -4.76 4.76
C GLY A 149 3.70 -3.65 5.13
N VAL A 150 4.87 -4.01 5.62
CA VAL A 150 5.93 -3.04 5.95
C VAL A 150 6.72 -2.70 4.69
N LYS A 151 7.19 -3.70 3.96
CA LYS A 151 7.97 -3.57 2.71
C LYS A 151 7.32 -4.35 1.56
N GLY A 152 7.72 -4.07 0.33
CA GLY A 152 7.34 -4.84 -0.85
C GLY A 152 5.97 -4.54 -1.46
N LYS A 153 5.09 -3.79 -0.79
CA LYS A 153 3.73 -3.48 -1.28
C LYS A 153 3.68 -3.01 -2.73
N THR A 154 4.36 -1.92 -3.04
CA THR A 154 4.35 -1.31 -4.37
C THR A 154 4.95 -2.25 -5.42
N SER A 155 6.07 -2.94 -5.09
CA SER A 155 6.69 -3.92 -5.99
C SER A 155 5.75 -5.08 -6.30
N THR A 156 5.08 -5.63 -5.30
CA THR A 156 4.06 -6.68 -5.47
C THR A 156 2.89 -6.19 -6.34
N ALA A 157 2.39 -4.96 -6.09
CA ALA A 157 1.30 -4.39 -6.89
C ALA A 157 1.67 -4.25 -8.38
N PHE A 158 2.92 -3.87 -8.67
CA PHE A 158 3.39 -3.75 -10.04
C PHE A 158 3.75 -5.10 -10.68
N LEU A 159 4.24 -6.08 -9.92
CA LEU A 159 4.38 -7.47 -10.39
C LEU A 159 3.01 -8.06 -10.78
N LEU A 160 2.01 -7.89 -9.94
CA LEU A 160 0.63 -8.29 -10.25
C LEU A 160 0.11 -7.58 -11.51
N LYS A 161 0.37 -6.28 -11.63
CA LYS A 161 0.01 -5.51 -12.83
C LYS A 161 0.62 -6.13 -14.09
N GLU A 162 1.91 -6.54 -14.10
CA GLU A 162 2.53 -7.16 -15.27
C GLU A 162 1.91 -8.53 -15.58
N ILE A 163 1.61 -9.35 -14.57
CA ILE A 163 0.93 -10.64 -14.77
C ILE A 163 -0.45 -10.43 -15.39
N PHE A 164 -1.25 -9.50 -14.87
CA PHE A 164 -2.60 -9.27 -15.39
C PHE A 164 -2.61 -8.61 -16.77
N ILE A 165 -1.60 -7.80 -17.09
CA ILE A 165 -1.39 -7.30 -18.45
C ILE A 165 -1.15 -8.46 -19.42
N GLU A 166 -0.30 -9.42 -19.06
CA GLU A 166 -0.05 -10.60 -19.89
C GLU A 166 -1.32 -11.46 -20.01
N ASP A 167 -2.14 -11.56 -18.96
CA ASP A 167 -3.48 -12.17 -18.98
C ASP A 167 -4.54 -11.30 -19.69
N GLN A 168 -4.13 -10.22 -20.35
CA GLN A 168 -4.98 -9.31 -21.13
C GLN A 168 -6.13 -8.67 -20.34
N LYS A 169 -5.94 -8.38 -19.06
CA LYS A 169 -6.90 -7.70 -18.18
C LYS A 169 -6.70 -6.18 -18.19
N ASP A 170 -7.79 -5.47 -18.05
CA ASP A 170 -7.80 -4.05 -17.72
C ASP A 170 -7.66 -3.87 -16.20
N ILE A 171 -6.81 -2.94 -15.74
CA ILE A 171 -6.42 -2.88 -14.33
C ILE A 171 -6.60 -1.48 -13.77
N LEU A 172 -7.33 -1.35 -12.67
CA LEU A 172 -7.34 -0.16 -11.81
C LEU A 172 -6.33 -0.36 -10.67
N LEU A 173 -5.33 0.51 -10.58
CA LEU A 173 -4.26 0.42 -9.58
C LEU A 173 -4.18 1.69 -8.74
N LEU A 174 -4.26 1.55 -7.41
CA LEU A 174 -3.82 2.54 -6.43
C LEU A 174 -2.52 2.07 -5.79
N SER A 175 -1.47 2.86 -5.91
CA SER A 175 -0.18 2.59 -5.27
C SER A 175 0.47 3.87 -4.76
N SER A 176 1.59 3.76 -4.04
CA SER A 176 2.38 4.92 -3.62
C SER A 176 2.94 5.74 -4.79
N LEU A 177 2.92 5.21 -6.01
CA LEU A 177 3.31 5.91 -7.24
C LEU A 177 2.14 6.59 -7.95
N GLY A 178 0.94 6.53 -7.39
CA GLY A 178 -0.26 7.17 -7.93
C GLY A 178 -1.41 6.21 -8.21
N ALA A 179 -2.54 6.80 -8.61
CA ALA A 179 -3.69 6.09 -9.12
C ALA A 179 -3.60 6.00 -10.65
N ARG A 180 -3.79 4.81 -11.20
CA ARG A 180 -3.58 4.53 -12.63
C ARG A 180 -4.62 3.55 -13.16
N LEU A 181 -4.94 3.67 -14.44
CA LEU A 181 -5.77 2.73 -15.17
C LEU A 181 -4.95 2.19 -16.37
N PHE A 182 -4.79 0.88 -16.43
CA PHE A 182 -4.12 0.20 -17.53
C PHE A 182 -5.18 -0.44 -18.43
N LYS A 183 -5.16 -0.08 -19.71
CA LYS A 183 -6.08 -0.57 -20.72
C LYS A 183 -5.37 -1.43 -21.75
N ASN A 184 -5.86 -2.64 -21.95
CA ASN A 184 -5.37 -3.49 -23.02
C ASN A 184 -5.77 -2.93 -24.39
N ASN A 185 -4.96 -3.15 -25.42
CA ASN A 185 -5.23 -2.68 -26.79
C ASN A 185 -6.58 -3.13 -27.35
N LYS A 186 -7.15 -4.25 -26.86
CA LYS A 186 -8.46 -4.73 -27.27
C LYS A 186 -9.60 -3.86 -26.73
N SER A 187 -9.37 -3.17 -25.62
CA SER A 187 -10.37 -2.36 -24.90
C SER A 187 -10.40 -0.90 -25.35
N VAL A 188 -9.43 -0.47 -26.17
CA VAL A 188 -9.35 0.93 -26.63
C VAL A 188 -10.10 1.05 -27.97
N PRO A 189 -11.15 1.91 -28.07
CA PRO A 189 -11.80 2.17 -29.35
C PRO A 189 -10.79 2.77 -30.34
N HIS A 190 -10.67 2.18 -31.52
CA HIS A 190 -9.81 2.72 -32.57
C HIS A 190 -10.27 4.13 -32.95
N SER A 191 -9.54 5.14 -32.51
CA SER A 191 -9.72 6.50 -33.00
C SER A 191 -9.28 6.55 -34.48
N ASN A 192 -10.09 7.15 -35.34
CA ASN A 192 -9.86 7.23 -36.80
C ASN A 192 -8.75 8.21 -37.21
N GLU A 193 -7.74 8.44 -36.38
CA GLU A 193 -6.62 9.31 -36.72
C GLU A 193 -5.50 8.53 -37.41
N LYS A 194 -5.31 8.85 -38.70
CA LYS A 194 -4.50 8.11 -39.68
C LYS A 194 -2.98 8.32 -39.59
N ASN A 195 -2.43 9.04 -38.60
CA ASN A 195 -1.04 9.53 -38.70
C ASN A 195 0.00 9.00 -37.68
N ASP A 196 -0.37 8.09 -36.77
CA ASP A 196 0.61 7.54 -35.79
C ASP A 196 0.75 6.02 -35.83
N ARG A 197 0.64 5.43 -37.05
CA ARG A 197 0.46 3.98 -37.21
C ARG A 197 1.66 3.10 -36.86
N ASP A 198 2.87 3.62 -36.74
CA ASP A 198 4.06 2.77 -36.62
C ASP A 198 4.69 2.75 -35.20
N LEU A 199 4.43 3.74 -34.34
CA LEU A 199 4.93 3.77 -32.96
C LEU A 199 3.96 3.14 -31.95
N GLU A 200 2.65 3.18 -32.22
CA GLU A 200 1.63 2.63 -31.29
C GLU A 200 1.44 1.12 -31.40
N LYS A 201 1.85 0.48 -32.49
CA LYS A 201 1.70 -0.98 -32.70
C LYS A 201 2.53 -1.84 -31.75
N THR A 202 3.50 -1.25 -31.03
CA THR A 202 4.40 -1.97 -30.12
C THR A 202 3.97 -1.94 -28.66
N LYS A 203 3.09 -1.03 -28.24
CA LYS A 203 2.60 -0.99 -26.86
C LYS A 203 1.41 -1.93 -26.67
N LYS A 204 1.59 -2.97 -25.87
CA LYS A 204 0.52 -3.91 -25.51
C LYS A 204 -0.60 -3.26 -24.69
N VAL A 205 -0.33 -2.14 -24.00
CA VAL A 205 -1.21 -1.53 -23.00
C VAL A 205 -1.08 0.00 -23.00
N HIS A 206 -2.21 0.66 -22.83
CA HIS A 206 -2.29 2.11 -22.60
C HIS A 206 -2.39 2.40 -21.10
N GLU A 207 -1.45 3.18 -20.58
CA GLU A 207 -1.46 3.65 -19.20
C GLU A 207 -2.10 5.03 -19.11
N LEU A 208 -3.14 5.16 -18.29
CA LEU A 208 -3.79 6.41 -17.95
C LEU A 208 -3.50 6.77 -16.50
N ILE A 209 -2.76 7.86 -16.28
CA ILE A 209 -2.49 8.38 -14.94
C ILE A 209 -3.71 9.14 -14.48
N LEU A 210 -4.43 8.60 -13.49
CA LEU A 210 -5.61 9.22 -12.90
C LEU A 210 -5.22 10.35 -11.94
N GLN A 211 -4.24 10.08 -11.08
CA GLN A 211 -3.69 11.04 -10.13
C GLN A 211 -2.26 10.66 -9.75
N LYS A 212 -1.34 11.63 -9.82
CA LYS A 212 0.03 11.51 -9.29
C LYS A 212 0.05 11.91 -7.82
N ASN A 213 1.07 11.47 -7.09
CA ASN A 213 1.34 11.88 -5.70
C ASN A 213 0.12 11.73 -4.77
N ILE A 214 -0.54 10.60 -4.83
CA ILE A 214 -1.65 10.23 -3.97
C ILE A 214 -1.13 9.34 -2.82
N SER A 215 -1.58 9.59 -1.60
CA SER A 215 -1.25 8.73 -0.47
C SER A 215 -2.07 7.44 -0.51
N ILE A 216 -1.49 6.35 -0.01
CA ILE A 216 -2.13 5.03 0.06
C ILE A 216 -2.98 4.89 1.34
N THR A 217 -3.99 5.76 1.46
CA THR A 217 -4.96 5.78 2.56
C THR A 217 -6.31 5.23 2.12
N PRO A 218 -7.15 4.77 3.03
CA PRO A 218 -8.48 4.22 2.71
C PRO A 218 -9.33 5.17 1.85
N ALA A 219 -9.37 6.45 2.19
CA ALA A 219 -10.13 7.46 1.45
C ALA A 219 -9.70 7.58 -0.03
N ASN A 220 -8.44 7.30 -0.33
CA ASN A 220 -7.94 7.38 -1.70
C ASN A 220 -8.34 6.19 -2.58
N ILE A 221 -8.82 5.09 -2.00
CA ILE A 221 -9.53 4.05 -2.75
C ILE A 221 -10.81 4.64 -3.35
N ILE A 222 -11.60 5.39 -2.54
CA ILE A 222 -12.80 6.07 -3.01
C ILE A 222 -12.47 7.02 -4.17
N ASN A 223 -11.45 7.86 -3.98
CA ASN A 223 -11.00 8.80 -5.02
C ASN A 223 -10.57 8.08 -6.30
N THR A 224 -9.81 6.99 -6.19
CA THR A 224 -9.31 6.22 -7.34
C THR A 224 -10.45 5.61 -8.15
N ILE A 225 -11.43 5.00 -7.48
CA ILE A 225 -12.62 4.44 -8.12
C ILE A 225 -13.43 5.53 -8.82
N GLN A 226 -13.63 6.68 -8.18
CA GLN A 226 -14.36 7.79 -8.76
C GLN A 226 -13.65 8.43 -9.95
N LEU A 227 -12.31 8.50 -9.92
CA LEU A 227 -11.52 8.99 -11.05
C LEU A 227 -11.60 8.03 -12.25
N ALA A 228 -11.46 6.73 -12.03
CA ALA A 228 -11.60 5.72 -13.08
C ALA A 228 -12.97 5.81 -13.76
N LYS A 229 -14.02 6.00 -12.98
CA LYS A 229 -15.37 6.17 -13.46
C LYS A 229 -15.57 7.42 -14.33
N LYS A 230 -14.98 8.55 -13.95
CA LYS A 230 -15.05 9.78 -14.75
C LYS A 230 -14.47 9.58 -16.15
N ILE A 231 -13.45 8.72 -16.29
CA ILE A 231 -12.86 8.37 -17.58
C ILE A 231 -13.76 7.45 -18.38
N ALA A 232 -14.42 6.48 -17.74
CA ALA A 232 -15.33 5.56 -18.40
C ALA A 232 -16.58 6.28 -18.97
N ASN A 233 -17.03 7.32 -18.32
CA ASN A 233 -18.18 8.11 -18.76
C ASN A 233 -17.86 9.62 -18.75
N PRO A 234 -17.29 10.15 -19.85
CA PRO A 234 -16.94 11.58 -19.95
C PRO A 234 -18.14 12.52 -19.75
N LYS A 235 -19.38 12.04 -19.96
CA LYS A 235 -20.60 12.82 -19.68
C LYS A 235 -20.82 13.01 -18.18
N CYS A 236 -20.33 12.11 -17.33
CA CYS A 236 -20.33 12.24 -15.87
C CYS A 236 -19.23 13.16 -15.32
N SER A 237 -18.41 13.80 -16.17
CA SER A 237 -17.37 14.74 -15.75
C SER A 237 -17.89 16.11 -15.32
N TYR A 238 -19.21 16.31 -15.28
CA TYR A 238 -19.85 17.53 -14.83
C TYR A 238 -20.16 17.52 -13.34
N PHE A 239 -19.14 17.81 -12.52
CA PHE A 239 -19.39 18.60 -11.30
C PHE A 239 -19.34 20.08 -11.68
N PRO A 240 -20.18 20.95 -11.09
CA PRO A 240 -20.39 22.27 -11.60
C PRO A 240 -19.13 23.11 -11.53
N LYS A 241 -18.47 23.31 -12.67
CA LYS A 241 -17.77 24.58 -12.90
C LYS A 241 -18.90 25.58 -13.17
N CYS A 242 -19.11 26.48 -12.23
CA CYS A 242 -20.00 27.62 -12.45
C CYS A 242 -19.73 28.26 -13.81
N GLY A 243 -20.73 28.28 -14.66
CA GLY A 243 -20.80 29.12 -15.85
C GLY A 243 -20.54 28.42 -17.17
N ALA A 244 -21.59 27.94 -17.82
CA ALA A 244 -21.92 28.20 -19.23
C ALA A 244 -23.06 27.25 -19.71
N ASN A 245 -24.04 27.80 -20.33
CA ASN A 245 -25.22 27.18 -20.92
C ASN A 245 -24.96 25.89 -21.69
N LYS A 246 -25.50 24.75 -21.24
CA LYS A 246 -25.77 23.55 -22.07
C LYS A 246 -27.06 22.86 -21.60
N ASN A 247 -27.72 22.18 -22.51
CA ASN A 247 -29.06 21.57 -22.41
C ASN A 247 -29.32 20.85 -21.07
N LEU A 248 -30.12 21.48 -20.22
CA LEU A 248 -30.49 21.03 -18.87
C LEU A 248 -31.14 19.63 -18.83
N LYS A 249 -31.85 19.19 -19.88
CA LYS A 249 -32.50 17.87 -19.91
C LYS A 249 -31.57 16.68 -20.03
N GLU A 250 -30.48 16.78 -20.82
CA GLU A 250 -29.51 15.71 -20.96
C GLU A 250 -28.61 15.61 -19.72
N GLU A 251 -28.45 16.73 -18.98
CA GLU A 251 -27.75 16.77 -17.69
C GLU A 251 -28.58 16.11 -16.59
N ASP A 252 -29.87 16.36 -16.55
CA ASP A 252 -30.78 15.79 -15.55
C ASP A 252 -30.93 14.27 -15.72
N GLU A 253 -31.04 13.75 -16.94
CA GLU A 253 -31.07 12.31 -17.22
C GLU A 253 -29.74 11.61 -16.87
N ALA A 254 -28.61 12.24 -17.15
CA ALA A 254 -27.27 11.70 -16.80
C ALA A 254 -27.02 11.73 -15.28
N ILE A 255 -27.55 12.75 -14.59
CA ILE A 255 -27.50 12.87 -13.12
C ILE A 255 -28.43 11.84 -12.48
N GLU A 256 -29.62 11.60 -13.06
CA GLU A 256 -30.56 10.62 -12.55
C GLU A 256 -30.06 9.18 -12.76
N GLU A 257 -29.47 8.86 -13.92
CA GLU A 257 -28.81 7.57 -14.14
C GLU A 257 -27.58 7.38 -13.25
N TYR A 258 -26.82 8.44 -12.97
CA TYR A 258 -25.70 8.42 -12.03
C TYR A 258 -26.18 8.19 -10.59
N ASN A 259 -27.26 8.84 -10.17
CA ASN A 259 -27.80 8.70 -8.81
C ASN A 259 -28.42 7.32 -8.57
N ASN A 260 -28.94 6.67 -9.63
CA ASN A 260 -29.59 5.36 -9.54
C ASN A 260 -28.59 4.20 -9.54
N ASN A 261 -27.48 4.28 -10.25
CA ASN A 261 -26.38 3.30 -10.17
C ASN A 261 -25.03 3.93 -10.55
N PRO A 262 -24.37 4.53 -9.57
CA PRO A 262 -23.11 5.22 -9.82
C PRO A 262 -21.97 4.31 -10.30
N TYR A 263 -22.08 3.01 -10.24
CA TYR A 263 -21.02 2.05 -10.59
C TYR A 263 -21.35 1.14 -11.78
N LYS A 264 -22.43 1.44 -12.50
CA LYS A 264 -22.77 0.73 -13.73
C LYS A 264 -21.65 0.88 -14.78
N ASN A 265 -21.23 -0.22 -15.39
CA ASN A 265 -20.17 -0.29 -16.40
C ASN A 265 -18.78 0.11 -15.86
N LEU A 266 -18.27 -0.67 -14.90
CA LEU A 266 -16.86 -0.59 -14.52
C LEU A 266 -15.99 -0.91 -15.74
N ASN A 267 -14.93 -0.14 -15.92
CA ASN A 267 -14.07 -0.21 -17.11
C ASN A 267 -12.72 -0.89 -16.85
N TYR A 268 -12.70 -1.85 -15.93
CA TYR A 268 -11.54 -2.66 -15.58
C TYR A 268 -12.01 -4.04 -15.09
N ASP A 269 -11.12 -5.03 -15.22
CA ASP A 269 -11.37 -6.41 -14.80
C ASP A 269 -10.80 -6.68 -13.40
N ILE A 270 -9.71 -5.98 -13.05
CA ILE A 270 -8.99 -6.13 -11.80
C ILE A 270 -8.85 -4.77 -11.11
N ALA A 271 -9.07 -4.73 -9.81
CA ALA A 271 -8.77 -3.59 -8.95
C ALA A 271 -7.71 -3.96 -7.91
N ILE A 272 -6.60 -3.22 -7.87
CA ILE A 272 -5.50 -3.44 -6.93
C ILE A 272 -5.33 -2.19 -6.06
N PHE A 273 -5.46 -2.33 -4.74
CA PHE A 273 -5.37 -1.22 -3.79
C PHE A 273 -4.26 -1.44 -2.77
N GLU A 274 -3.19 -0.67 -2.88
CA GLU A 274 -2.14 -0.61 -1.87
C GLU A 274 -2.59 0.25 -0.69
N ASN A 275 -2.45 -0.27 0.54
CA ASN A 275 -2.79 0.40 1.78
C ASN A 275 -1.61 0.42 2.77
N SER A 276 -1.43 1.51 3.51
CA SER A 276 -0.31 1.65 4.47
C SER A 276 -0.57 0.93 5.80
N LEU A 277 -1.73 1.15 6.42
CA LEU A 277 -2.04 0.74 7.80
C LEU A 277 -3.13 -0.34 7.89
N GLY A 278 -3.13 -1.31 7.00
CA GLY A 278 -4.15 -2.35 6.97
C GLY A 278 -4.93 -2.32 5.66
N ILE A 279 -6.03 -3.04 5.58
CA ILE A 279 -6.91 -3.12 4.41
C ILE A 279 -8.34 -2.75 4.79
N CYS A 280 -9.16 -2.39 3.81
CA CYS A 280 -10.57 -2.02 4.03
C CYS A 280 -11.48 -3.26 4.15
N GLY A 281 -11.07 -4.40 3.60
CA GLY A 281 -11.90 -5.60 3.49
C GLY A 281 -12.86 -5.55 2.29
N LEU A 282 -12.48 -4.84 1.24
CA LEU A 282 -13.14 -4.83 -0.07
C LEU A 282 -12.64 -5.96 -0.96
N GLY A 283 -11.41 -6.44 -0.71
CA GLY A 283 -10.70 -7.40 -1.54
C GLY A 283 -11.33 -8.79 -1.51
N ASP A 284 -11.39 -9.45 -2.68
CA ASP A 284 -11.59 -10.90 -2.78
C ASP A 284 -10.34 -11.61 -2.23
N ILE A 285 -9.19 -10.95 -2.36
CA ILE A 285 -7.90 -11.37 -1.81
C ILE A 285 -7.30 -10.22 -0.98
N GLY A 286 -6.94 -10.53 0.27
CA GLY A 286 -6.14 -9.68 1.14
C GLY A 286 -4.69 -10.16 1.22
N ILE A 287 -3.74 -9.26 0.99
CA ILE A 287 -2.31 -9.58 0.98
C ILE A 287 -1.61 -8.89 2.15
N LEU A 288 -0.85 -9.64 2.95
CA LEU A 288 0.14 -9.10 3.87
C LEU A 288 1.54 -9.53 3.38
N THR A 289 2.25 -8.60 2.76
CA THR A 289 3.56 -8.89 2.16
C THR A 289 4.57 -9.34 3.22
N ASN A 290 4.66 -8.61 4.33
CA ASN A 290 5.48 -8.95 5.50
C ASN A 290 5.17 -8.03 6.69
N LEU A 291 5.67 -8.44 7.87
CA LEU A 291 5.74 -7.63 9.09
C LEU A 291 7.15 -7.73 9.71
N ILE A 292 8.13 -7.21 8.99
CA ILE A 292 9.56 -7.26 9.40
C ILE A 292 9.77 -6.55 10.73
N GLU A 293 8.98 -5.51 11.01
CA GLU A 293 9.08 -4.69 12.20
C GLU A 293 7.68 -4.30 12.71
N ASN A 294 7.42 -4.56 13.98
CA ASN A 294 6.20 -4.14 14.66
C ASN A 294 6.38 -2.76 15.30
N TYR A 295 6.31 -1.71 14.48
CA TYR A 295 6.48 -0.32 14.95
C TYR A 295 5.21 0.22 15.65
N PRO A 296 5.39 1.14 16.65
CA PRO A 296 4.26 1.78 17.31
C PRO A 296 3.55 2.77 16.38
N ILE A 297 2.23 2.87 16.54
CA ILE A 297 1.35 3.80 15.83
C ILE A 297 0.64 4.67 16.87
N ALA A 298 0.29 5.92 16.54
CA ALA A 298 -0.47 6.83 17.39
C ALA A 298 0.14 7.01 18.79
N LYS A 299 1.44 7.31 18.85
CA LYS A 299 2.19 7.47 20.10
C LYS A 299 2.15 6.21 21.00
N GLY A 300 2.05 5.03 20.40
CA GLY A 300 2.04 3.75 21.11
C GLY A 300 0.66 3.24 21.52
N THR A 301 -0.43 3.92 21.16
CA THR A 301 -1.80 3.42 21.42
C THR A 301 -2.18 2.24 20.53
N SER A 302 -1.49 2.04 19.42
CA SER A 302 -1.60 0.91 18.50
C SER A 302 -0.21 0.55 17.93
N ASN A 303 -0.14 -0.50 17.13
CA ASN A 303 1.07 -0.94 16.46
C ASN A 303 0.78 -1.53 15.09
N ALA A 304 1.84 -1.79 14.30
CA ALA A 304 1.71 -2.29 12.94
C ALA A 304 1.04 -3.68 12.87
N ARG A 305 1.28 -4.56 13.85
CA ARG A 305 0.64 -5.89 13.95
C ARG A 305 -0.89 -5.75 14.06
N GLU A 306 -1.37 -4.94 14.99
CA GLU A 306 -2.81 -4.72 15.18
C GLU A 306 -3.46 -4.05 13.95
N ALA A 307 -2.80 -3.06 13.37
CA ALA A 307 -3.30 -2.37 12.18
C ALA A 307 -3.45 -3.31 10.98
N LYS A 308 -2.48 -4.21 10.75
CA LYS A 308 -2.47 -5.11 9.59
C LYS A 308 -3.26 -6.41 9.81
N ARG A 309 -3.68 -6.69 11.05
CA ARG A 309 -4.52 -7.85 11.40
C ARG A 309 -5.82 -7.90 10.59
N GLN A 310 -6.29 -6.75 10.09
CA GLN A 310 -7.48 -6.65 9.23
C GLN A 310 -7.39 -7.53 7.96
N VAL A 311 -6.20 -7.96 7.53
CA VAL A 311 -6.04 -8.89 6.40
C VAL A 311 -6.81 -10.19 6.61
N PHE A 312 -7.00 -10.62 7.87
CA PHE A 312 -7.74 -11.84 8.20
C PHE A 312 -9.26 -11.72 8.01
N ASP A 313 -9.78 -10.51 7.74
CA ASP A 313 -11.18 -10.30 7.38
C ASP A 313 -11.46 -10.62 5.89
N SER A 314 -10.42 -10.82 5.06
CA SER A 314 -10.56 -11.13 3.63
C SER A 314 -11.08 -12.56 3.40
N PRO A 315 -11.80 -12.80 2.29
CA PRO A 315 -12.23 -14.15 1.89
C PRO A 315 -11.07 -15.12 1.62
N LEU A 316 -9.98 -14.63 1.01
CA LEU A 316 -8.74 -15.37 0.79
C LEU A 316 -7.55 -14.50 1.22
N ILE A 317 -6.55 -15.11 1.86
CA ILE A 317 -5.42 -14.41 2.48
C ILE A 317 -4.13 -14.91 1.87
N ILE A 318 -3.26 -13.98 1.46
CA ILE A 318 -1.89 -14.27 1.03
C ILE A 318 -0.94 -13.64 2.03
N ILE A 319 -0.06 -14.42 2.65
CA ILE A 319 0.81 -13.94 3.73
C ILE A 319 2.17 -14.64 3.72
N GLU A 320 3.23 -13.89 4.03
CA GLU A 320 4.54 -14.46 4.26
C GLU A 320 4.54 -15.39 5.48
N ASN A 321 5.08 -16.59 5.31
CA ASN A 321 5.04 -17.65 6.34
C ASN A 321 5.78 -17.26 7.62
N GLU A 322 6.91 -16.55 7.51
CA GLU A 322 7.66 -16.05 8.67
C GLU A 322 6.81 -15.04 9.45
N THR A 323 6.21 -14.09 8.78
CA THR A 323 5.27 -13.12 9.37
C THR A 323 4.09 -13.81 10.05
N LEU A 324 3.52 -14.84 9.43
CA LEU A 324 2.40 -15.61 9.98
C LEU A 324 2.79 -16.31 11.30
N ASN A 325 3.92 -17.02 11.29
CA ASN A 325 4.39 -17.79 12.45
C ASN A 325 4.87 -16.90 13.61
N GLN A 326 5.52 -15.76 13.32
CA GLN A 326 6.06 -14.89 14.36
C GLN A 326 5.00 -13.97 14.99
N HIS A 327 4.04 -13.49 14.21
CA HIS A 327 3.14 -12.43 14.65
C HIS A 327 1.67 -12.83 14.75
N TYR A 328 1.24 -13.88 14.05
CA TYR A 328 -0.18 -14.23 13.88
C TYR A 328 -0.46 -15.73 14.07
N LYS A 329 0.18 -16.36 15.05
CA LYS A 329 0.06 -17.81 15.30
C LYS A 329 -1.39 -18.25 15.57
N GLU A 330 -2.14 -17.49 16.37
CA GLU A 330 -3.54 -17.77 16.65
C GLU A 330 -4.41 -17.64 15.40
N GLU A 331 -4.16 -16.61 14.60
CA GLU A 331 -4.86 -16.38 13.34
C GLU A 331 -4.53 -17.45 12.32
N SER A 332 -3.31 -17.98 12.31
CA SER A 332 -2.88 -19.04 11.38
C SER A 332 -3.68 -20.33 11.60
N GLU A 333 -3.98 -20.67 12.85
CA GLU A 333 -4.81 -21.83 13.18
C GLU A 333 -6.29 -21.57 12.83
N LYS A 334 -6.80 -20.40 13.23
CA LYS A 334 -8.21 -20.01 13.05
C LYS A 334 -8.63 -19.86 11.60
N TYR A 335 -7.73 -19.37 10.74
CA TYR A 335 -8.01 -19.03 9.35
C TYR A 335 -7.22 -19.87 8.35
N SER A 336 -6.72 -21.04 8.77
CA SER A 336 -5.93 -21.95 7.94
C SER A 336 -6.62 -22.39 6.65
N ASP A 337 -7.95 -22.45 6.68
CA ASP A 337 -8.77 -22.88 5.54
C ASP A 337 -8.81 -21.85 4.39
N LYS A 338 -8.50 -20.61 4.65
CA LYS A 338 -8.49 -19.51 3.66
C LYS A 338 -7.15 -18.78 3.56
N THR A 339 -6.09 -19.33 4.15
CA THR A 339 -4.76 -18.71 4.16
C THR A 339 -3.82 -19.47 3.24
N ILE A 340 -3.15 -18.75 2.36
CA ILE A 340 -2.05 -19.20 1.50
C ILE A 340 -0.79 -18.54 2.02
N SER A 341 0.17 -19.34 2.45
CA SER A 341 1.46 -18.86 2.92
C SER A 341 2.57 -19.10 1.90
N PHE A 342 3.56 -18.21 1.88
CA PHE A 342 4.73 -18.32 1.02
C PHE A 342 6.04 -18.08 1.78
N SER A 343 7.14 -18.68 1.30
CA SER A 343 8.48 -18.53 1.88
C SER A 343 9.58 -18.73 0.83
N LEU A 344 10.80 -18.25 1.12
CA LEU A 344 11.96 -18.45 0.23
C LEU A 344 12.35 -19.93 0.09
N ASN A 345 12.22 -20.70 1.14
CA ASN A 345 12.60 -22.11 1.15
C ASN A 345 11.46 -22.97 1.69
N GLU A 346 11.43 -24.22 1.29
CA GLU A 346 10.67 -25.22 2.04
C GLU A 346 11.24 -25.26 3.46
N ASN A 347 10.41 -25.03 4.48
CA ASN A 347 10.82 -25.06 5.89
C ASN A 347 11.19 -26.51 6.32
N ASN A 348 12.28 -27.02 5.72
CA ASN A 348 12.90 -28.31 6.01
C ASN A 348 14.23 -28.09 6.72
N ASN A 349 14.25 -27.41 7.85
CA ASN A 349 15.29 -27.71 8.82
C ASN A 349 14.99 -29.11 9.35
N LYS A 350 15.62 -30.11 8.73
CA LYS A 350 15.53 -31.53 9.12
C LYS A 350 15.93 -31.79 10.57
N ASP A 351 16.55 -30.82 11.22
CA ASP A 351 17.08 -30.94 12.58
C ASP A 351 16.17 -30.30 13.67
N GLU A 352 15.14 -29.54 13.30
CA GLU A 352 14.11 -29.04 14.22
C GLU A 352 12.72 -29.35 13.65
N VAL A 353 12.23 -30.54 13.94
CA VAL A 353 10.82 -30.90 13.74
C VAL A 353 10.01 -30.17 14.81
N ASP A 354 9.74 -28.88 14.60
CA ASP A 354 8.70 -28.19 15.33
C ASP A 354 7.37 -28.50 14.61
N ASP A 355 6.68 -29.53 15.13
CA ASP A 355 5.39 -29.99 14.60
C ASP A 355 4.31 -28.89 14.57
N ASN A 356 4.60 -27.72 15.13
CA ASN A 356 3.69 -26.57 15.25
C ASN A 356 3.92 -25.47 14.19
N LYS A 357 4.90 -25.60 13.28
CA LYS A 357 5.12 -24.59 12.22
C LYS A 357 4.25 -24.89 11.00
N VAL A 358 3.54 -23.87 10.54
CA VAL A 358 2.75 -23.92 9.29
C VAL A 358 3.71 -24.07 8.11
N ARG A 359 3.51 -25.09 7.27
CA ARG A 359 4.27 -25.26 6.02
C ARG A 359 3.75 -24.27 4.98
N SER A 360 4.68 -23.72 4.18
CA SER A 360 4.30 -22.81 3.09
C SER A 360 3.59 -23.53 1.96
N ASN A 361 2.56 -22.89 1.42
CA ASN A 361 1.89 -23.36 0.20
C ASN A 361 2.73 -23.08 -1.05
N VAL A 362 3.50 -21.99 -1.06
CA VAL A 362 4.35 -21.59 -2.18
C VAL A 362 5.77 -21.31 -1.68
N PHE A 363 6.77 -21.92 -2.32
CA PHE A 363 8.17 -21.73 -1.92
C PHE A 363 9.12 -21.96 -3.10
N CYS A 364 10.36 -21.53 -2.94
CA CYS A 364 11.40 -21.79 -3.92
C CYS A 364 12.12 -23.10 -3.63
N LYS A 365 12.26 -23.96 -4.65
CA LYS A 365 13.07 -25.17 -4.65
C LYS A 365 14.54 -24.85 -4.89
N ASN A 366 14.79 -23.87 -5.78
CA ASN A 366 16.11 -23.38 -6.12
C ASN A 366 16.03 -21.88 -6.47
N ILE A 367 17.09 -21.12 -6.15
CA ILE A 367 17.25 -19.72 -6.53
C ILE A 367 18.69 -19.52 -6.98
N GLU A 368 18.87 -19.10 -8.21
CA GLU A 368 20.16 -18.69 -8.76
C GLU A 368 20.13 -17.16 -8.93
N TYR A 369 20.65 -16.44 -7.92
CA TYR A 369 20.66 -14.98 -7.92
C TYR A 369 21.61 -14.42 -8.96
N ASP A 370 21.15 -13.44 -9.70
CA ASP A 370 21.93 -12.60 -10.58
C ASP A 370 21.31 -11.20 -10.64
N ILE A 371 22.14 -10.17 -10.86
CA ILE A 371 21.67 -8.76 -10.87
C ILE A 371 20.69 -8.49 -12.01
N ASP A 372 20.91 -9.12 -13.16
CA ASP A 372 20.05 -8.90 -14.33
C ASP A 372 18.88 -9.85 -14.35
N GLN A 373 19.12 -11.13 -14.07
CA GLN A 373 18.12 -12.15 -14.30
C GLN A 373 18.29 -13.35 -13.35
N THR A 374 17.65 -13.27 -12.20
CA THR A 374 17.57 -14.36 -11.24
C THR A 374 16.68 -15.47 -11.79
N LYS A 375 17.16 -16.72 -11.72
CA LYS A 375 16.37 -17.91 -12.03
C LYS A 375 15.76 -18.47 -10.74
N ILE A 376 14.48 -18.78 -10.77
CA ILE A 376 13.74 -19.28 -9.62
C ILE A 376 12.91 -20.50 -10.04
N ASP A 377 13.12 -21.61 -9.31
CA ASP A 377 12.25 -22.79 -9.42
C ASP A 377 11.24 -22.75 -8.27
N ILE A 378 9.97 -22.61 -8.62
CA ILE A 378 8.86 -22.41 -7.66
C ILE A 378 8.06 -23.72 -7.56
N VAL A 379 7.74 -24.10 -6.33
CA VAL A 379 6.81 -25.19 -6.00
C VAL A 379 5.60 -24.61 -5.29
N TYR A 380 4.43 -25.07 -5.65
CA TYR A 380 3.19 -24.78 -4.92
C TYR A 380 2.43 -26.06 -4.63
N GLN A 381 1.88 -26.15 -3.40
CA GLN A 381 1.22 -27.35 -2.90
C GLN A 381 0.00 -27.00 -2.09
N ASN A 382 -1.10 -27.72 -2.35
CA ASN A 382 -2.38 -27.53 -1.67
C ASN A 382 -2.83 -26.06 -1.62
N LEU A 383 -2.48 -25.28 -2.65
CA LEU A 383 -2.88 -23.88 -2.77
C LEU A 383 -4.37 -23.82 -3.10
N LYS A 384 -5.14 -23.14 -2.26
CA LYS A 384 -6.57 -22.91 -2.52
C LYS A 384 -6.78 -21.76 -3.48
N THR A 385 -7.59 -21.98 -4.51
CA THR A 385 -8.00 -20.94 -5.43
C THR A 385 -9.22 -20.19 -4.91
N ILE A 386 -9.53 -19.06 -5.54
CA ILE A 386 -10.76 -18.28 -5.26
C ILE A 386 -12.04 -19.10 -5.46
N ASN A 387 -11.99 -20.12 -6.33
CA ASN A 387 -13.07 -21.09 -6.57
C ASN A 387 -13.00 -22.32 -5.65
N GLN A 388 -12.22 -22.24 -4.55
CA GLN A 388 -12.06 -23.29 -3.53
C GLN A 388 -11.45 -24.61 -4.06
N LYS A 389 -10.75 -24.59 -5.20
CA LYS A 389 -9.99 -25.74 -5.69
C LYS A 389 -8.62 -25.76 -5.01
N ALA A 390 -8.12 -26.95 -4.68
CA ALA A 390 -6.74 -27.14 -4.26
C ALA A 390 -5.89 -27.50 -5.47
N ILE A 391 -4.83 -26.74 -5.71
CA ILE A 391 -3.90 -26.94 -6.83
C ILE A 391 -2.48 -27.19 -6.32
N SER A 392 -1.69 -27.93 -7.08
CA SER A 392 -0.27 -28.19 -6.80
C SER A 392 0.49 -28.31 -8.12
N GLY A 393 1.74 -27.88 -8.14
CA GLY A 393 2.60 -27.95 -9.29
C GLY A 393 3.98 -27.36 -9.04
N GLU A 394 4.79 -27.31 -10.09
CA GLU A 394 6.09 -26.64 -10.07
C GLU A 394 6.38 -26.02 -11.44
N PHE A 395 7.02 -24.84 -11.44
CA PHE A 395 7.47 -24.19 -12.65
C PHE A 395 8.69 -23.31 -12.37
N SER A 396 9.40 -22.96 -13.45
CA SER A 396 10.58 -22.09 -13.36
C SER A 396 10.31 -20.77 -14.06
N LEU A 397 10.92 -19.71 -13.57
CA LEU A 397 10.89 -18.40 -14.20
C LEU A 397 12.26 -17.70 -14.11
N ASN A 398 12.50 -16.79 -15.02
CA ASN A 398 13.62 -15.87 -15.01
C ASN A 398 13.08 -14.45 -14.85
N CYS A 399 13.66 -13.68 -13.94
CA CYS A 399 13.11 -12.37 -13.58
C CYS A 399 14.15 -11.44 -12.98
N PHE A 400 13.84 -10.16 -12.96
CA PHE A 400 14.60 -9.18 -12.19
C PHE A 400 14.31 -9.33 -10.69
N ALA A 401 15.20 -10.00 -9.97
CA ALA A 401 15.11 -10.23 -8.53
C ALA A 401 16.49 -10.37 -7.87
N PRO A 402 17.29 -9.30 -7.81
CA PRO A 402 18.69 -9.38 -7.39
C PRO A 402 18.90 -9.74 -5.91
N GLY A 403 17.85 -9.87 -5.11
CA GLY A 403 17.97 -10.23 -3.70
C GLY A 403 16.73 -10.91 -3.12
N PRO A 404 16.84 -11.51 -1.92
CA PRO A 404 15.80 -12.32 -1.29
C PRO A 404 14.45 -11.60 -1.15
N HIS A 405 14.45 -10.32 -0.81
CA HIS A 405 13.22 -9.53 -0.66
C HIS A 405 12.47 -9.31 -2.00
N HIS A 406 13.18 -9.32 -3.14
CA HIS A 406 12.54 -9.28 -4.46
C HIS A 406 11.87 -10.61 -4.76
N VAL A 407 12.53 -11.73 -4.42
CA VAL A 407 11.95 -13.07 -4.57
C VAL A 407 10.68 -13.21 -3.71
N LEU A 408 10.67 -12.70 -2.47
CA LEU A 408 9.47 -12.68 -1.63
C LEU A 408 8.31 -11.89 -2.28
N ASN A 409 8.60 -10.74 -2.90
CA ASN A 409 7.59 -9.98 -3.63
C ASN A 409 7.04 -10.77 -4.84
N ILE A 410 7.91 -11.51 -5.54
CA ILE A 410 7.52 -12.39 -6.65
C ILE A 410 6.64 -13.53 -6.12
N LEU A 411 7.04 -14.21 -5.05
CA LEU A 411 6.24 -15.29 -4.46
C LEU A 411 4.87 -14.79 -4.00
N THR A 412 4.78 -13.56 -3.49
CA THR A 412 3.51 -12.92 -3.15
C THR A 412 2.63 -12.76 -4.41
N ALA A 413 3.20 -12.27 -5.50
CA ALA A 413 2.47 -12.07 -6.76
C ALA A 413 2.09 -13.41 -7.41
N VAL A 414 2.99 -14.40 -7.41
CA VAL A 414 2.74 -15.77 -7.88
C VAL A 414 1.61 -16.42 -7.10
N SER A 415 1.67 -16.38 -5.76
CA SER A 415 0.62 -16.95 -4.90
C SER A 415 -0.74 -16.33 -5.19
N THR A 416 -0.77 -15.02 -5.42
CA THR A 416 -2.01 -14.30 -5.74
C THR A 416 -2.54 -14.68 -7.13
N ALA A 417 -1.67 -14.77 -8.13
CA ALA A 417 -2.06 -15.12 -9.50
C ALA A 417 -2.54 -16.58 -9.61
N LEU A 418 -1.86 -17.53 -8.96
CA LEU A 418 -2.29 -18.93 -8.86
C LEU A 418 -3.65 -19.04 -8.14
N ALA A 419 -3.86 -18.28 -7.07
CA ALA A 419 -5.14 -18.23 -6.37
C ALA A 419 -6.29 -17.73 -7.26
N LEU A 420 -5.99 -16.87 -8.24
CA LEU A 420 -6.93 -16.40 -9.28
C LEU A 420 -7.02 -17.34 -10.49
N GLU A 421 -6.39 -18.51 -10.44
CA GLU A 421 -6.39 -19.53 -11.50
C GLU A 421 -5.71 -19.06 -12.81
N ILE A 422 -4.73 -18.17 -12.72
CA ILE A 422 -3.89 -17.80 -13.87
C ILE A 422 -2.85 -18.91 -14.08
N ASP A 423 -2.62 -19.29 -15.33
CA ASP A 423 -1.68 -20.35 -15.68
C ASP A 423 -0.21 -19.93 -15.48
N GLU A 424 0.65 -20.92 -15.26
CA GLU A 424 2.07 -20.77 -14.94
C GLU A 424 2.85 -20.03 -16.03
N GLU A 425 2.53 -20.28 -17.32
CA GLU A 425 3.20 -19.63 -18.45
C GLU A 425 2.90 -18.14 -18.49
N THR A 426 1.65 -17.75 -18.31
CA THR A 426 1.20 -16.35 -18.20
C THR A 426 1.85 -15.66 -17.01
N ILE A 427 1.92 -16.32 -15.85
CA ILE A 427 2.58 -15.81 -14.64
C ILE A 427 4.06 -15.56 -14.90
N ALA A 428 4.79 -16.58 -15.42
CA ALA A 428 6.22 -16.49 -15.65
C ALA A 428 6.55 -15.37 -16.67
N LYS A 429 5.76 -15.25 -17.73
CA LYS A 429 5.93 -14.25 -18.77
C LYS A 429 5.61 -12.83 -18.28
N GLY A 430 4.53 -12.68 -17.48
CA GLY A 430 4.20 -11.40 -16.86
C GLY A 430 5.32 -10.94 -15.94
N ILE A 431 5.83 -11.80 -15.07
CA ILE A 431 6.93 -11.48 -14.15
C ILE A 431 8.21 -11.14 -14.91
N SER A 432 8.53 -11.83 -16.01
CA SER A 432 9.72 -11.54 -16.83
C SER A 432 9.70 -10.15 -17.47
N ASN A 433 8.53 -9.52 -17.62
CA ASN A 433 8.38 -8.16 -18.10
C ASN A 433 8.66 -7.09 -17.03
N PHE A 434 8.76 -7.48 -15.76
CA PHE A 434 9.03 -6.56 -14.67
C PHE A 434 10.52 -6.24 -14.56
N ASN A 435 10.89 -4.98 -14.74
CA ASN A 435 12.28 -4.50 -14.71
C ASN A 435 12.57 -3.58 -13.51
N GLY A 436 11.87 -3.80 -12.39
CA GLY A 436 11.97 -2.94 -11.23
C GLY A 436 11.03 -1.74 -11.27
N ILE A 437 11.12 -0.89 -10.28
CA ILE A 437 10.36 0.34 -10.12
C ILE A 437 11.34 1.49 -9.97
N ASP A 438 11.08 2.60 -10.66
CA ASP A 438 11.88 3.80 -10.59
C ASP A 438 12.22 4.18 -9.13
N GLY A 439 13.51 4.25 -8.81
CA GLY A 439 14.02 4.53 -7.49
C GLY A 439 13.91 3.40 -6.45
N ARG A 440 13.47 2.18 -6.85
CA ARG A 440 13.37 1.02 -5.95
C ARG A 440 14.03 -0.19 -6.59
N THR A 441 15.31 -0.37 -6.35
CA THR A 441 16.15 -1.41 -6.96
C THR A 441 16.05 -1.41 -8.50
N GLN A 442 16.16 -0.25 -9.12
CA GLN A 442 16.18 -0.14 -10.57
C GLN A 442 17.62 -0.23 -11.06
N VAL A 443 17.88 -1.03 -12.10
CA VAL A 443 19.18 -1.06 -12.79
C VAL A 443 19.11 -0.19 -14.05
N LYS A 444 20.04 0.76 -14.13
CA LYS A 444 20.27 1.61 -15.31
C LYS A 444 21.68 1.41 -15.82
N THR A 445 21.89 1.58 -17.12
CA THR A 445 23.22 1.61 -17.70
C THR A 445 23.49 3.01 -18.24
N ILE A 446 24.55 3.64 -17.76
CA ILE A 446 25.04 4.94 -18.24
C ILE A 446 26.46 4.72 -18.73
N GLU A 447 26.72 4.93 -20.02
CA GLU A 447 27.99 4.60 -20.67
C GLU A 447 28.35 3.12 -20.48
N ASN A 448 29.43 2.84 -19.74
CA ASN A 448 29.87 1.48 -19.41
C ASN A 448 29.59 1.09 -17.95
N SER A 449 28.94 1.95 -17.18
CA SER A 449 28.65 1.76 -15.76
C SER A 449 27.20 1.35 -15.54
N ARG A 450 27.00 0.32 -14.71
CA ARG A 450 25.70 -0.11 -14.24
C ARG A 450 25.40 0.59 -12.93
N ILE A 451 24.21 1.16 -12.79
CA ILE A 451 23.77 1.88 -11.61
C ILE A 451 22.54 1.17 -11.05
N ILE A 452 22.66 0.66 -9.84
CA ILE A 452 21.54 0.14 -9.05
C ILE A 452 21.07 1.28 -8.16
N GLU A 453 19.83 1.75 -8.34
CA GLU A 453 19.26 2.87 -7.59
C GLU A 453 18.29 2.38 -6.51
N GLU A 454 18.56 2.74 -5.26
CA GLU A 454 17.71 2.60 -4.10
C GLU A 454 17.38 3.98 -3.53
N ILE A 455 16.35 4.65 -4.07
CA ILE A 455 15.95 5.99 -3.68
C ILE A 455 14.59 5.93 -2.99
N ASN A 456 14.59 6.02 -1.67
CA ASN A 456 13.36 5.90 -0.88
C ASN A 456 13.44 6.79 0.37
N PRO A 457 12.42 7.64 0.64
CA PRO A 457 12.43 8.49 1.82
C PRO A 457 12.40 7.70 3.15
N GLY A 458 11.84 6.49 3.17
CA GLY A 458 11.78 5.61 4.35
C GLY A 458 12.82 4.48 4.34
N ILE A 459 13.97 4.65 3.66
CA ILE A 459 15.02 3.64 3.68
C ILE A 459 15.62 3.55 5.10
N ASN A 460 15.77 2.33 5.61
CA ASN A 460 16.29 2.04 6.93
C ASN A 460 17.58 1.18 6.85
N THR A 461 18.23 0.97 7.99
CA THR A 461 19.49 0.20 8.06
C THR A 461 19.35 -1.19 7.43
N LYS A 462 18.30 -1.95 7.72
CA LYS A 462 18.10 -3.29 7.13
C LYS A 462 17.93 -3.26 5.60
N ALA A 463 17.32 -2.23 5.07
CA ALA A 463 17.20 -2.06 3.61
C ALA A 463 18.57 -1.78 2.99
N ILE A 464 19.40 -0.95 3.63
CA ILE A 464 20.76 -0.66 3.20
C ILE A 464 21.63 -1.93 3.26
N GLU A 465 21.57 -2.68 4.37
CA GLU A 465 22.23 -3.99 4.52
C GLU A 465 21.85 -4.94 3.37
N SER A 466 20.54 -5.05 3.08
CA SER A 466 20.04 -5.90 1.99
C SER A 466 20.55 -5.46 0.63
N SER A 467 20.61 -4.15 0.36
CA SER A 467 21.11 -3.60 -0.90
C SER A 467 22.61 -3.86 -1.08
N ILE A 468 23.40 -3.69 -0.03
CA ILE A 468 24.85 -3.99 -0.06
C ILE A 468 25.08 -5.48 -0.28
N ASN A 469 24.30 -6.34 0.36
CA ASN A 469 24.42 -7.79 0.19
C ASN A 469 24.11 -8.28 -1.23
N MET A 470 23.31 -7.54 -2.01
CA MET A 470 23.06 -7.87 -3.43
C MET A 470 24.33 -7.82 -4.30
N ILE A 471 25.31 -6.99 -3.91
CA ILE A 471 26.54 -6.80 -4.69
C ILE A 471 27.77 -7.40 -4.00
N LYS A 472 27.61 -8.11 -2.87
CA LYS A 472 28.70 -8.59 -2.02
C LYS A 472 29.73 -9.44 -2.79
N ASP A 473 29.27 -10.27 -3.73
CA ASP A 473 30.11 -11.18 -4.51
C ASP A 473 30.45 -10.63 -5.91
N ILE A 474 30.23 -9.32 -6.13
CA ILE A 474 30.41 -8.68 -7.43
C ILE A 474 31.48 -7.59 -7.31
N ASP A 475 32.55 -7.76 -8.05
CA ASP A 475 33.65 -6.80 -8.09
C ASP A 475 33.26 -5.50 -8.84
N ASN A 476 34.05 -4.46 -8.60
CA ASN A 476 34.03 -3.23 -9.38
C ASN A 476 32.83 -2.31 -9.10
N TYR A 477 32.28 -2.33 -7.88
CA TYR A 477 31.22 -1.41 -7.46
C TYR A 477 31.75 -0.28 -6.56
N TYR A 478 31.20 0.94 -6.78
CA TYR A 478 31.15 1.99 -5.77
C TYR A 478 29.82 1.91 -5.03
N ILE A 479 29.87 1.95 -3.69
CA ILE A 479 28.69 2.10 -2.84
C ILE A 479 28.57 3.58 -2.49
N ILE A 480 27.51 4.24 -2.93
CA ILE A 480 27.23 5.64 -2.65
C ILE A 480 26.05 5.70 -1.71
N ILE A 481 26.25 6.23 -0.49
CA ILE A 481 25.19 6.35 0.54
C ILE A 481 25.03 7.81 0.91
N GLY A 482 23.77 8.29 0.87
CA GLY A 482 23.44 9.64 1.25
C GLY A 482 21.96 9.88 1.49
N GLY A 483 21.61 11.14 1.62
CA GLY A 483 20.22 11.56 1.77
C GLY A 483 20.01 12.76 2.67
N LYS A 484 18.74 13.19 2.79
CA LYS A 484 18.32 14.34 3.57
C LYS A 484 17.47 13.92 4.75
N TYR A 485 17.53 14.71 5.83
CA TYR A 485 16.66 14.56 7.00
C TYR A 485 15.28 15.19 6.77
N GLY A 486 14.32 14.83 7.62
CA GLY A 486 12.98 15.42 7.60
C GLY A 486 12.11 15.05 6.38
N VAL A 487 12.50 14.05 5.59
CA VAL A 487 11.75 13.61 4.41
C VAL A 487 10.56 12.72 4.81
N THR A 488 10.65 12.02 5.93
CA THR A 488 9.59 11.21 6.55
C THR A 488 9.60 11.39 8.06
N CYS A 489 8.52 10.95 8.73
CA CYS A 489 8.46 10.92 10.20
C CYS A 489 9.33 9.80 10.81
N GLU A 490 9.82 8.86 10.01
CA GLU A 490 10.72 7.79 10.42
C GLU A 490 12.16 8.27 10.21
N GLU A 491 12.97 8.27 11.25
CA GLU A 491 14.40 8.57 11.16
C GLU A 491 15.19 7.27 11.03
N ILE A 492 16.35 7.36 10.38
CA ILE A 492 17.26 6.21 10.27
C ILE A 492 18.09 6.09 11.56
N ASP A 493 18.28 4.88 12.04
CA ASP A 493 19.19 4.57 13.15
C ASP A 493 20.63 4.60 12.63
N GLU A 494 21.27 5.76 12.75
CA GLU A 494 22.62 6.00 12.26
C GLU A 494 23.69 5.24 13.05
N ASP A 495 23.46 5.00 14.35
CA ASP A 495 24.42 4.26 15.17
C ASP A 495 24.46 2.80 14.73
N LYS A 496 23.28 2.23 14.47
CA LYS A 496 23.17 0.89 13.93
C LYS A 496 23.75 0.79 12.52
N LEU A 497 23.51 1.80 11.68
CA LEU A 497 24.04 1.81 10.31
C LEU A 497 25.56 1.96 10.31
N SER A 498 26.12 2.87 11.12
CA SER A 498 27.58 3.04 11.20
C SER A 498 28.29 1.81 11.74
N ASN A 499 27.73 1.10 12.73
CA ASN A 499 28.28 -0.16 13.21
C ASN A 499 28.28 -1.23 12.11
N TYR A 500 27.18 -1.39 11.37
CA TYR A 500 27.10 -2.32 10.24
C TYR A 500 28.13 -1.99 9.15
N LEU A 501 28.23 -0.70 8.74
CA LEU A 501 29.19 -0.29 7.72
C LEU A 501 30.64 -0.52 8.16
N ASN A 502 30.95 -0.25 9.43
CA ASN A 502 32.28 -0.51 9.99
C ASN A 502 32.64 -2.02 9.95
N GLU A 503 31.72 -2.88 10.34
CA GLU A 503 31.86 -4.34 10.27
C GLU A 503 32.04 -4.80 8.82
N TYR A 504 31.16 -4.36 7.92
CA TYR A 504 31.20 -4.71 6.51
C TYR A 504 32.54 -4.29 5.84
N LEU A 505 32.99 -3.05 6.08
CA LEU A 505 34.25 -2.55 5.51
C LEU A 505 35.47 -3.26 6.08
N SER A 506 35.43 -3.65 7.34
CA SER A 506 36.52 -4.44 7.96
C SER A 506 36.64 -5.83 7.32
N GLU A 507 35.50 -6.46 6.97
CA GLU A 507 35.49 -7.73 6.26
C GLU A 507 35.81 -7.58 4.75
N ASN A 508 35.54 -6.40 4.17
CA ASN A 508 35.65 -6.11 2.74
C ASN A 508 36.47 -4.84 2.49
N PRO A 509 37.80 -4.85 2.79
CA PRO A 509 38.65 -3.64 2.81
C PRO A 509 38.84 -2.99 1.44
N ASN A 510 38.56 -3.70 0.34
CA ASN A 510 38.64 -3.18 -1.03
C ASN A 510 37.34 -2.48 -1.49
N THR A 511 36.34 -2.34 -0.62
CA THR A 511 35.09 -1.68 -0.96
C THR A 511 35.31 -0.18 -1.10
N ASN A 512 34.86 0.39 -2.21
CA ASN A 512 34.86 1.83 -2.41
C ASN A 512 33.54 2.44 -1.88
N LEU A 513 33.60 3.07 -0.70
CA LEU A 513 32.45 3.76 -0.11
C LEU A 513 32.57 5.27 -0.31
N ILE A 514 31.52 5.86 -0.89
CA ILE A 514 31.34 7.32 -0.97
C ILE A 514 30.13 7.70 -0.14
N LEU A 515 30.30 8.63 0.77
CA LEU A 515 29.23 9.23 1.57
C LEU A 515 28.87 10.61 1.02
N THR A 516 27.59 10.95 0.99
CA THR A 516 27.13 12.21 0.37
C THR A 516 25.99 12.85 1.16
N ASP A 517 25.81 14.17 1.00
CA ASP A 517 24.76 14.97 1.63
C ASP A 517 24.76 14.89 3.19
N GLU A 518 23.62 15.26 3.79
CA GLU A 518 23.44 15.38 5.25
C GLU A 518 23.68 14.05 5.97
N LEU A 519 23.04 12.95 5.50
CA LEU A 519 23.21 11.62 6.08
C LEU A 519 24.65 11.14 5.93
N GLY A 520 25.26 11.33 4.76
CA GLY A 520 26.64 10.92 4.52
C GLY A 520 27.62 11.68 5.40
N ASN A 521 27.40 12.97 5.66
CA ASN A 521 28.25 13.74 6.56
C ASN A 521 28.17 13.23 8.00
N SER A 522 26.99 12.94 8.51
CA SER A 522 26.79 12.38 9.84
C SER A 522 27.45 10.99 9.99
N LEU A 523 27.27 10.11 9.00
CA LEU A 523 27.89 8.78 8.99
C LEU A 523 29.42 8.86 8.93
N LYS A 524 29.99 9.79 8.17
CA LYS A 524 31.43 10.03 8.12
C LYS A 524 32.01 10.32 9.50
N ASP A 525 31.37 11.20 10.26
CA ASP A 525 31.84 11.55 11.61
C ASP A 525 31.80 10.34 12.56
N LYS A 526 30.71 9.54 12.51
CA LYS A 526 30.54 8.34 13.32
C LYS A 526 31.57 7.25 12.94
N LEU A 527 31.74 6.99 11.65
CA LEU A 527 32.69 6.00 11.14
C LEU A 527 34.14 6.39 11.46
N SER A 528 34.47 7.69 11.44
CA SER A 528 35.82 8.17 11.85
C SER A 528 36.13 7.85 13.31
N LEU A 529 35.11 7.79 14.18
CA LEU A 529 35.28 7.44 15.59
C LEU A 529 35.42 5.92 15.81
N LEU A 530 34.88 5.10 14.91
CA LEU A 530 34.89 3.64 14.97
C LEU A 530 36.07 3.02 14.23
N ASN A 531 36.69 3.78 13.31
CA ASN A 531 37.69 3.26 12.40
C ASN A 531 39.03 3.01 13.11
N GLU A 532 39.25 1.76 13.54
CA GLU A 532 40.54 1.24 13.97
C GLU A 532 41.33 0.63 12.79
N ASN A 533 40.71 0.46 11.63
CA ASN A 533 41.23 -0.16 10.42
C ASN A 533 41.39 0.85 9.29
N GLU A 534 42.42 0.77 8.47
CA GLU A 534 42.75 1.67 7.36
C GLU A 534 41.91 1.32 6.10
N TYR A 535 40.58 1.54 6.11
CA TYR A 535 39.79 1.56 4.89
C TYR A 535 39.49 3.01 4.45
N GLU A 536 39.45 3.26 3.15
CA GLU A 536 39.25 4.59 2.59
C GLU A 536 37.76 4.91 2.41
N ILE A 537 37.28 5.93 3.12
CA ILE A 537 35.94 6.49 2.94
C ILE A 537 36.06 7.86 2.27
N LYS A 538 35.42 8.03 1.12
CA LYS A 538 35.34 9.33 0.45
C LYS A 538 34.08 10.05 0.88
N PHE A 539 34.16 11.36 1.11
CA PHE A 539 32.99 12.22 1.27
C PHE A 539 32.96 13.22 0.12
N ILE A 540 31.83 13.24 -0.60
CA ILE A 540 31.55 14.18 -1.69
C ILE A 540 30.18 14.78 -1.39
N GLU A 541 30.08 16.10 -1.26
CA GLU A 541 28.87 16.78 -0.81
C GLU A 541 27.67 16.54 -1.76
N ASP A 542 27.91 16.65 -3.07
CA ASP A 542 26.87 16.44 -4.09
C ASP A 542 26.88 14.99 -4.61
N TYR A 543 25.74 14.32 -4.54
CA TYR A 543 25.61 12.93 -4.98
C TYR A 543 25.78 12.76 -6.51
N GLU A 544 25.50 13.78 -7.32
CA GLU A 544 25.73 13.72 -8.77
C GLU A 544 27.23 13.72 -9.07
N GLU A 545 28.04 14.54 -8.35
CA GLU A 545 29.50 14.52 -8.47
C GLU A 545 30.07 13.15 -8.05
N ALA A 546 29.48 12.53 -7.01
CA ALA A 546 29.88 11.20 -6.57
C ALA A 546 29.59 10.12 -7.66
N LYS A 547 28.43 10.19 -8.31
CA LYS A 547 28.10 9.30 -9.45
C LYS A 547 29.02 9.54 -10.64
N GLU A 548 29.24 10.80 -11.02
CA GLU A 548 30.14 11.14 -12.12
C GLU A 548 31.56 10.63 -11.90
N LEU A 549 32.07 10.71 -10.68
CA LEU A 549 33.40 10.17 -10.34
C LEU A 549 33.46 8.67 -10.63
N ALA A 550 32.48 7.92 -10.14
CA ALA A 550 32.42 6.48 -10.35
C ALA A 550 32.29 6.09 -11.83
N ILE A 551 31.47 6.82 -12.61
CA ILE A 551 31.31 6.62 -14.06
C ILE A 551 32.63 6.88 -14.78
N LYS A 552 33.34 7.98 -14.48
CA LYS A 552 34.65 8.31 -15.06
C LYS A 552 35.71 7.23 -14.80
N GLU A 553 35.61 6.53 -13.67
CA GLU A 553 36.49 5.41 -13.33
C GLU A 553 36.01 4.07 -13.90
N ASN A 554 34.96 4.05 -14.75
CA ASN A 554 34.30 2.85 -15.29
C ASN A 554 33.88 1.85 -14.19
N LYS A 555 33.37 2.36 -13.08
CA LYS A 555 32.86 1.55 -11.97
C LYS A 555 31.35 1.43 -12.06
N ASN A 556 30.84 0.30 -11.62
CA ASN A 556 29.43 0.14 -11.34
C ASN A 556 29.06 0.86 -10.03
N ILE A 557 27.79 1.20 -9.86
CA ILE A 557 27.34 2.01 -8.73
C ILE A 557 26.16 1.32 -8.04
N LEU A 558 26.24 1.15 -6.74
CA LEU A 558 25.09 0.96 -5.87
C LEU A 558 24.79 2.31 -5.21
N PHE A 559 23.74 2.98 -5.69
CA PHE A 559 23.33 4.29 -5.21
C PHE A 559 22.16 4.16 -4.24
N ILE A 560 22.41 4.38 -2.95
CA ILE A 560 21.43 4.30 -1.87
C ILE A 560 21.21 5.71 -1.35
N TYR A 561 19.98 6.23 -1.55
CA TYR A 561 19.72 7.63 -1.26
C TYR A 561 18.37 7.85 -0.59
N ARG A 562 18.39 8.49 0.58
CA ARG A 562 17.18 8.81 1.35
C ARG A 562 16.54 10.09 0.85
N SER A 563 15.60 9.98 -0.07
CA SER A 563 14.82 11.10 -0.63
C SER A 563 13.59 10.60 -1.39
N ASN A 564 12.70 11.52 -1.76
CA ASN A 564 11.67 11.24 -2.75
C ASN A 564 12.29 11.12 -4.14
N TYR A 565 12.03 10.04 -4.87
CA TYR A 565 12.55 9.82 -6.21
C TYR A 565 12.32 11.01 -7.15
N SER A 566 11.13 11.62 -7.10
CA SER A 566 10.78 12.78 -7.92
C SER A 566 11.64 14.03 -7.67
N GLN A 567 12.35 14.11 -6.54
CA GLN A 567 13.27 15.21 -6.24
C GLN A 567 14.67 14.96 -6.81
N VAL A 568 15.06 13.68 -6.87
CA VAL A 568 16.36 13.22 -7.40
C VAL A 568 16.31 13.11 -8.93
N SER A 569 15.22 12.63 -9.52
CA SER A 569 15.09 12.40 -10.97
C SER A 569 14.86 13.66 -11.80
N LYS A 570 14.69 14.83 -11.19
CA LYS A 570 14.46 16.11 -11.89
C LYS A 570 15.74 16.89 -12.19
N ARG A 571 16.89 16.41 -11.78
CA ARG A 571 18.19 17.03 -12.05
C ARG A 571 18.89 16.39 -13.23
#